data_c8d05177cf6875760aeacdc3f0d6f9ab
#
_entry.id   c8d05177cf6875760aeacdc3f0d6f9ab
#
_cell.length_a   1.000
_cell.length_b   1.000
_cell.length_c   1.000
_cell.angle_alpha   90.00
_cell.angle_beta   90.00
_cell.angle_gamma   90.00
#
_symmetry.space_group_name_H-M   'P 1'
#
loop_
_entity.id
_entity.type
_entity.pdbx_description
1 polymer ?
#
loop_
_entity_poly.entity_id
_entity_poly.type
_entity_poly.pdbx_seq_one_letter_code
_entity_poly.pdbx_strand_id
1 'polypeptide(L)'
;MDLPANTPVPSGHTPDGGVLVGTDGARRRLVVFEDPQCPYCRQFEEVSGDLLRREVAAGAVGVEYRMRCFLGPESVRTDNALALAAETGRFDQLRREIFATQPPEHSGGFTAEDLLELGRRAGLDDPGYVTGVREGRYAAWVVAVDRVFQEQDPQGTPAALLDGEPVDSSVLYDDRALGDLLRG
;
A
#
# COMPACT_ATOMS: atom_id res chain seq x y z
N MET A 1 11.23 10.75 -11.36
CA MET A 1 9.91 10.28 -11.84
C MET A 1 9.36 11.29 -12.84
N ASP A 2 9.24 10.88 -14.11
CA ASP A 2 8.78 11.76 -15.19
C ASP A 2 7.24 11.71 -15.27
N LEU A 3 6.59 12.54 -14.48
CA LEU A 3 5.13 12.71 -14.54
C LEU A 3 4.75 13.66 -15.66
N PRO A 4 3.65 13.41 -16.41
CA PRO A 4 3.07 14.42 -17.30
C PRO A 4 2.81 15.73 -16.56
N ALA A 5 2.97 16.87 -17.25
CA ALA A 5 2.69 18.17 -16.66
C ALA A 5 1.26 18.21 -16.08
N ASN A 6 1.11 18.74 -14.85
CA ASN A 6 -0.13 18.82 -14.10
C ASN A 6 -0.73 17.47 -13.64
N THR A 7 0.02 16.38 -13.60
CA THR A 7 -0.47 15.15 -12.96
C THR A 7 -0.67 15.39 -11.47
N PRO A 8 -1.88 15.15 -10.92
CA PRO A 8 -2.11 15.24 -9.48
C PRO A 8 -1.22 14.26 -8.73
N VAL A 9 -0.63 14.72 -7.62
CA VAL A 9 0.23 13.92 -6.74
C VAL A 9 -0.35 13.97 -5.32
N PRO A 10 -0.56 12.83 -4.65
CA PRO A 10 -1.16 12.81 -3.31
C PRO A 10 -0.21 13.41 -2.27
N SER A 11 -0.74 14.19 -1.34
CA SER A 11 0.06 14.87 -0.31
C SER A 11 0.64 13.93 0.75
N GLY A 12 0.08 12.72 0.91
CA GLY A 12 0.54 11.72 1.89
C GLY A 12 1.65 10.79 1.39
N HIS A 13 2.25 11.03 0.21
CA HIS A 13 3.30 10.19 -0.33
C HIS A 13 4.70 10.56 0.19
N THR A 14 5.62 9.59 0.20
CA THR A 14 7.05 9.83 0.44
C THR A 14 7.72 10.44 -0.79
N PRO A 15 8.94 11.00 -0.67
CA PRO A 15 9.70 11.49 -1.83
C PRO A 15 9.91 10.43 -2.92
N ASP A 16 9.99 9.16 -2.54
CA ASP A 16 10.16 8.02 -3.44
C ASP A 16 8.83 7.54 -4.05
N GLY A 17 7.70 8.10 -3.65
CA GLY A 17 6.37 7.77 -4.18
C GLY A 17 5.64 6.66 -3.42
N GLY A 18 6.17 6.18 -2.28
CA GLY A 18 5.46 5.28 -1.38
C GLY A 18 4.52 6.02 -0.42
N VAL A 19 3.84 5.27 0.44
CA VAL A 19 3.04 5.82 1.55
C VAL A 19 3.61 5.32 2.87
N LEU A 20 4.03 6.25 3.73
CA LEU A 20 4.56 5.92 5.04
C LEU A 20 3.43 5.78 6.06
N VAL A 21 3.38 4.63 6.72
CA VAL A 21 2.58 4.38 7.91
C VAL A 21 3.50 4.37 9.12
N GLY A 22 3.23 5.25 10.07
CA GLY A 22 4.11 5.49 11.22
C GLY A 22 4.85 6.81 11.15
N THR A 23 6.05 6.86 11.70
CA THR A 23 6.86 8.08 11.78
C THR A 23 8.18 7.94 11.03
N ASP A 24 8.62 9.01 10.41
CA ASP A 24 9.93 9.11 9.76
C ASP A 24 11.11 8.92 10.74
N GLY A 25 10.88 9.20 12.02
CA GLY A 25 11.85 9.03 13.10
C GLY A 25 11.85 7.62 13.73
N ALA A 26 11.16 6.63 13.17
CA ALA A 26 11.21 5.26 13.65
C ALA A 26 12.62 4.68 13.54
N ARG A 27 12.96 3.75 14.45
CA ARG A 27 14.32 3.14 14.48
C ARG A 27 14.65 2.34 13.23
N ARG A 28 13.66 1.71 12.62
CA ARG A 28 13.81 0.88 11.43
C ARG A 28 12.83 1.33 10.35
N ARG A 29 13.18 1.11 9.11
CA ARG A 29 12.32 1.36 7.95
C ARG A 29 12.08 0.06 7.20
N LEU A 30 10.84 -0.42 7.18
CA LEU A 30 10.40 -1.52 6.33
C LEU A 30 9.73 -0.94 5.09
N VAL A 31 10.28 -1.20 3.92
CA VAL A 31 9.63 -0.90 2.62
C VAL A 31 8.93 -2.17 2.16
N VAL A 32 7.66 -2.07 1.80
CA VAL A 32 6.86 -3.20 1.31
C VAL A 32 6.32 -2.87 -0.07
N PHE A 33 6.63 -3.72 -1.05
CA PHE A 33 6.05 -3.67 -2.39
C PHE A 33 4.84 -4.60 -2.42
N GLU A 34 3.67 -4.08 -2.77
CA GLU A 34 2.43 -4.87 -2.80
C GLU A 34 1.49 -4.44 -3.93
N ASP A 35 0.71 -5.39 -4.45
CA ASP A 35 -0.36 -5.14 -5.40
C ASP A 35 -1.69 -5.53 -4.75
N PRO A 36 -2.73 -4.68 -4.77
CA PRO A 36 -3.99 -4.94 -4.08
C PRO A 36 -4.78 -6.12 -4.63
N GLN A 37 -4.44 -6.65 -5.82
CA GLN A 37 -5.02 -7.88 -6.36
C GLN A 37 -4.21 -9.13 -5.99
N CYS A 38 -2.97 -9.00 -5.50
CA CYS A 38 -2.10 -10.13 -5.23
C CYS A 38 -2.59 -10.94 -4.02
N PRO A 39 -2.93 -12.24 -4.18
CA PRO A 39 -3.38 -13.08 -3.07
C PRO A 39 -2.30 -13.31 -2.02
N TYR A 40 -1.03 -13.27 -2.40
CA TYR A 40 0.09 -13.37 -1.47
C TYR A 40 0.24 -12.11 -0.62
N CYS A 41 -0.11 -10.91 -1.15
CA CYS A 41 -0.17 -9.69 -0.36
C CYS A 41 -1.30 -9.74 0.68
N ARG A 42 -2.45 -10.31 0.34
CA ARG A 42 -3.51 -10.60 1.32
C ARG A 42 -3.00 -11.54 2.41
N GLN A 43 -2.34 -12.64 2.05
CA GLN A 43 -1.78 -13.57 3.02
C GLN A 43 -0.76 -12.89 3.95
N PHE A 44 0.08 -12.00 3.42
CA PHE A 44 1.01 -11.20 4.22
C PHE A 44 0.26 -10.31 5.21
N GLU A 45 -0.80 -9.62 4.79
CA GLU A 45 -1.63 -8.82 5.68
C GLU A 45 -2.28 -9.69 6.77
N GLU A 46 -2.83 -10.85 6.42
CA GLU A 46 -3.46 -11.79 7.35
C GLU A 46 -2.50 -12.31 8.42
N VAL A 47 -1.24 -12.60 8.06
CA VAL A 47 -0.23 -13.15 8.97
C VAL A 47 0.49 -12.05 9.76
N SER A 48 0.98 -11.03 9.08
CA SER A 48 1.94 -10.08 9.65
C SER A 48 1.37 -8.67 9.88
N GLY A 49 0.19 -8.36 9.37
CA GLY A 49 -0.38 -7.02 9.45
C GLY A 49 -0.57 -6.51 10.88
N ASP A 50 -1.07 -7.35 11.80
CA ASP A 50 -1.26 -6.96 13.20
C ASP A 50 0.07 -6.74 13.93
N LEU A 51 1.10 -7.53 13.61
CA LEU A 51 2.46 -7.28 14.12
C LEU A 51 2.96 -5.91 13.67
N LEU A 52 2.89 -5.62 12.37
CA LEU A 52 3.38 -4.34 11.82
C LEU A 52 2.69 -3.15 12.48
N ARG A 53 1.37 -3.21 12.67
CA ARG A 53 0.63 -2.15 13.38
C ARG A 53 1.08 -1.95 14.82
N ARG A 54 1.37 -3.03 15.55
CA ARG A 54 1.92 -2.93 16.91
C ARG A 54 3.30 -2.31 16.94
N GLU A 55 4.21 -2.72 16.04
CA GLU A 55 5.57 -2.17 15.96
C GLU A 55 5.56 -0.71 15.49
N VAL A 56 4.67 -0.33 14.58
CA VAL A 56 4.43 1.07 14.17
C VAL A 56 3.93 1.90 15.35
N ALA A 57 2.91 1.42 16.07
CA ALA A 57 2.36 2.13 17.23
C ALA A 57 3.39 2.30 18.36
N ALA A 58 4.33 1.35 18.50
CA ALA A 58 5.45 1.45 19.44
C ALA A 58 6.58 2.37 18.94
N GLY A 59 6.51 2.91 17.72
CA GLY A 59 7.59 3.71 17.10
C GLY A 59 8.85 2.90 16.79
N ALA A 60 8.76 1.59 16.76
CA ALA A 60 9.88 0.70 16.48
C ALA A 60 10.19 0.64 14.98
N VAL A 61 9.15 0.67 14.13
CA VAL A 61 9.28 0.62 12.68
C VAL A 61 8.37 1.66 12.01
N GLY A 62 8.85 2.26 10.93
CA GLY A 62 8.02 2.96 9.93
C GLY A 62 7.87 2.04 8.74
N VAL A 63 6.64 1.79 8.29
CA VAL A 63 6.37 0.96 7.13
C VAL A 63 6.03 1.84 5.93
N GLU A 64 6.84 1.77 4.89
CA GLU A 64 6.59 2.44 3.62
C GLU A 64 6.00 1.44 2.63
N TYR A 65 4.75 1.63 2.26
CA TYR A 65 4.09 0.83 1.25
C TYR A 65 4.31 1.43 -0.14
N ARG A 66 4.86 0.62 -1.06
CA ARG A 66 5.06 0.95 -2.47
C ARG A 66 4.06 0.17 -3.29
N MET A 67 2.99 0.86 -3.67
CA MET A 67 1.88 0.27 -4.41
C MET A 67 2.31 -0.11 -5.83
N ARG A 68 2.05 -1.38 -6.19
CA ARG A 68 2.30 -1.94 -7.51
C ARG A 68 0.98 -2.17 -8.22
N CYS A 69 0.94 -1.93 -9.52
CA CYS A 69 -0.28 -2.10 -10.31
C CYS A 69 -0.08 -2.98 -11.56
N PHE A 70 0.87 -3.91 -11.49
CA PHE A 70 1.22 -4.77 -12.63
C PHE A 70 0.18 -5.87 -12.91
N LEU A 71 -0.74 -6.14 -11.98
CA LEU A 71 -1.82 -7.12 -12.19
C LEU A 71 -3.02 -6.55 -12.95
N GLY A 72 -2.96 -5.29 -13.36
CA GLY A 72 -3.93 -4.73 -14.30
C GLY A 72 -4.62 -3.44 -13.85
N PRO A 73 -5.59 -2.97 -14.66
CA PRO A 73 -6.28 -1.69 -14.41
C PRO A 73 -7.10 -1.69 -13.10
N GLU A 74 -7.47 -2.86 -12.59
CA GLU A 74 -8.15 -3.02 -11.31
C GLU A 74 -7.24 -2.64 -10.14
N SER A 75 -5.93 -2.98 -10.22
CA SER A 75 -4.94 -2.53 -9.26
C SER A 75 -4.78 -1.02 -9.30
N VAL A 76 -4.69 -0.42 -10.50
CA VAL A 76 -4.63 1.05 -10.65
C VAL A 76 -5.82 1.73 -9.98
N ARG A 77 -7.03 1.19 -10.14
CA ARG A 77 -8.25 1.73 -9.52
C ARG A 77 -8.20 1.66 -8.00
N THR A 78 -7.75 0.53 -7.47
CA THR A 78 -7.65 0.31 -6.03
C THR A 78 -6.55 1.16 -5.41
N ASP A 79 -5.39 1.26 -6.06
CA ASP A 79 -4.28 2.10 -5.62
C ASP A 79 -4.59 3.60 -5.68
N ASN A 80 -5.43 4.03 -6.65
CA ASN A 80 -5.97 5.39 -6.65
C ASN A 80 -6.78 5.68 -5.37
N ALA A 81 -7.59 4.73 -4.90
CA ALA A 81 -8.33 4.90 -3.66
C ALA A 81 -7.40 4.91 -2.44
N LEU A 82 -6.37 4.08 -2.43
CA LEU A 82 -5.34 4.06 -1.37
C LEU A 82 -4.53 5.38 -1.35
N ALA A 83 -4.19 5.93 -2.51
CA ALA A 83 -3.51 7.23 -2.60
C ALA A 83 -4.37 8.38 -2.04
N LEU A 84 -5.69 8.36 -2.30
CA LEU A 84 -6.64 9.29 -1.70
C LEU A 84 -6.74 9.11 -0.18
N ALA A 85 -6.72 7.87 0.32
CA ALA A 85 -6.75 7.59 1.75
C ALA A 85 -5.47 8.07 2.46
N ALA A 86 -4.33 8.08 1.78
CA ALA A 86 -3.08 8.58 2.32
C ALA A 86 -3.15 10.07 2.69
N GLU A 87 -3.88 10.89 1.92
CA GLU A 87 -4.04 12.33 2.18
C GLU A 87 -4.68 12.64 3.54
N THR A 88 -5.50 11.73 4.04
CA THR A 88 -6.23 11.88 5.30
C THR A 88 -5.69 11.00 6.43
N GLY A 89 -4.56 10.31 6.19
CA GLY A 89 -3.96 9.38 7.15
C GLY A 89 -4.79 8.09 7.37
N ARG A 90 -5.65 7.73 6.41
CA ARG A 90 -6.51 6.55 6.46
C ARG A 90 -6.03 5.39 5.57
N PHE A 91 -4.80 5.48 5.08
CA PHE A 91 -4.22 4.47 4.19
C PHE A 91 -4.30 3.06 4.78
N ASP A 92 -3.79 2.83 5.99
CA ASP A 92 -3.76 1.50 6.61
C ASP A 92 -5.17 0.97 6.88
N GLN A 93 -6.11 1.82 7.30
CA GLN A 93 -7.49 1.42 7.52
C GLN A 93 -8.15 0.92 6.22
N LEU A 94 -8.00 1.67 5.12
CA LEU A 94 -8.55 1.26 3.82
C LEU A 94 -7.84 0.02 3.26
N ARG A 95 -6.52 -0.05 3.40
CA ARG A 95 -5.71 -1.20 2.99
C ARG A 95 -6.21 -2.50 3.64
N ARG A 96 -6.49 -2.47 4.94
CA ARG A 96 -7.07 -3.62 5.68
C ARG A 96 -8.41 -4.06 5.12
N GLU A 97 -9.33 -3.12 4.87
CA GLU A 97 -10.65 -3.43 4.28
C GLU A 97 -10.51 -4.06 2.89
N ILE A 98 -9.57 -3.56 2.08
CA ILE A 98 -9.27 -4.08 0.75
C ILE A 98 -8.81 -5.54 0.85
N PHE A 99 -7.77 -5.84 1.63
CA PHE A 99 -7.27 -7.21 1.73
C PHE A 99 -8.25 -8.16 2.43
N ALA A 100 -9.02 -7.69 3.42
CA ALA A 100 -10.05 -8.50 4.09
C ALA A 100 -11.18 -8.95 3.16
N THR A 101 -11.44 -8.19 2.09
CA THR A 101 -12.53 -8.46 1.14
C THR A 101 -12.06 -8.64 -0.29
N GLN A 102 -10.75 -8.86 -0.49
CA GLN A 102 -10.09 -8.94 -1.79
C GLN A 102 -10.80 -9.93 -2.73
N PRO A 103 -11.27 -9.48 -3.91
CA PRO A 103 -11.83 -10.36 -4.92
C PRO A 103 -10.75 -11.31 -5.48
N PRO A 104 -11.14 -12.43 -6.09
CA PRO A 104 -10.18 -13.26 -6.81
C PRO A 104 -9.43 -12.47 -7.88
N GLU A 105 -8.15 -12.78 -8.05
CA GLU A 105 -7.33 -12.17 -9.09
C GLU A 105 -7.99 -12.35 -10.47
N HIS A 106 -7.92 -11.33 -11.32
CA HIS A 106 -8.52 -11.29 -12.66
C HIS A 106 -10.07 -11.44 -12.70
N SER A 107 -10.77 -11.22 -11.59
CA SER A 107 -12.24 -11.24 -11.53
C SER A 107 -12.91 -9.89 -11.86
N GLY A 108 -12.13 -8.88 -12.25
CA GLY A 108 -12.60 -7.50 -12.43
C GLY A 108 -12.32 -6.59 -11.23
N GLY A 109 -11.81 -7.15 -10.13
CA GLY A 109 -11.42 -6.42 -8.93
C GLY A 109 -12.57 -5.64 -8.28
N PHE A 110 -12.24 -4.63 -7.50
CA PHE A 110 -13.22 -3.72 -6.91
C PHE A 110 -13.75 -2.71 -7.93
N THR A 111 -15.06 -2.50 -7.94
CA THR A 111 -15.67 -1.36 -8.63
C THR A 111 -15.45 -0.05 -7.85
N ALA A 112 -15.74 1.09 -8.46
CA ALA A 112 -15.69 2.37 -7.74
C ALA A 112 -16.65 2.38 -6.54
N GLU A 113 -17.84 1.80 -6.67
CA GLU A 113 -18.83 1.76 -5.58
C GLU A 113 -18.38 0.82 -4.44
N ASP A 114 -17.69 -0.29 -4.74
CA ASP A 114 -17.07 -1.13 -3.72
C ASP A 114 -16.01 -0.34 -2.94
N LEU A 115 -15.14 0.39 -3.62
CA LEU A 115 -14.09 1.21 -2.99
C LEU A 115 -14.67 2.35 -2.15
N LEU A 116 -15.81 2.93 -2.54
CA LEU A 116 -16.52 3.91 -1.74
C LEU A 116 -17.13 3.29 -0.48
N GLU A 117 -17.66 2.04 -0.56
CA GLU A 117 -18.16 1.32 0.60
C GLU A 117 -17.02 0.97 1.58
N LEU A 118 -15.91 0.45 1.07
CA LEU A 118 -14.72 0.16 1.87
C LEU A 118 -14.15 1.44 2.50
N GLY A 119 -14.13 2.53 1.74
CA GLY A 119 -13.75 3.86 2.23
C GLY A 119 -14.61 4.30 3.43
N ARG A 120 -15.93 4.16 3.36
CA ARG A 120 -16.82 4.49 4.49
C ARG A 120 -16.49 3.67 5.73
N ARG A 121 -16.19 2.37 5.59
CA ARG A 121 -15.75 1.51 6.70
C ARG A 121 -14.43 1.97 7.29
N ALA A 122 -13.53 2.48 6.44
CA ALA A 122 -12.25 3.05 6.85
C ALA A 122 -12.35 4.50 7.40
N GLY A 123 -13.56 5.10 7.41
CA GLY A 123 -13.80 6.48 7.85
C GLY A 123 -13.51 7.54 6.78
N LEU A 124 -13.68 7.17 5.51
CA LEU A 124 -13.49 8.02 4.32
C LEU A 124 -14.85 8.24 3.66
N ASP A 125 -15.54 9.32 4.01
CA ASP A 125 -16.84 9.69 3.47
C ASP A 125 -16.90 11.14 2.94
N ASP A 126 -15.75 11.83 2.93
CA ASP A 126 -15.68 13.20 2.46
C ASP A 126 -15.87 13.30 0.93
N PRO A 127 -16.41 14.44 0.43
CA PRO A 127 -16.65 14.62 -1.00
C PRO A 127 -15.39 14.54 -1.87
N GLY A 128 -14.22 14.86 -1.33
CA GLY A 128 -12.94 14.80 -2.02
C GLY A 128 -12.54 13.37 -2.34
N TYR A 129 -12.69 12.46 -1.35
CA TYR A 129 -12.48 11.03 -1.54
C TYR A 129 -13.46 10.45 -2.56
N VAL A 130 -14.77 10.73 -2.39
CA VAL A 130 -15.82 10.21 -3.28
C VAL A 130 -15.57 10.62 -4.74
N THR A 131 -15.29 11.90 -4.97
CA THR A 131 -15.01 12.42 -6.31
C THR A 131 -13.70 11.82 -6.86
N GLY A 132 -12.65 11.79 -6.06
CA GLY A 132 -11.35 11.29 -6.47
C GLY A 132 -11.35 9.80 -6.84
N VAL A 133 -12.13 8.97 -6.16
CA VAL A 133 -12.32 7.54 -6.52
C VAL A 133 -13.00 7.43 -7.87
N ARG A 134 -14.10 8.16 -8.09
CA ARG A 134 -14.88 8.10 -9.35
C ARG A 134 -14.12 8.62 -10.55
N GLU A 135 -13.31 9.66 -10.36
CA GLU A 135 -12.56 10.31 -11.44
C GLU A 135 -11.18 9.68 -11.68
N GLY A 136 -10.71 8.79 -10.79
CA GLY A 136 -9.36 8.23 -10.89
C GLY A 136 -8.28 9.29 -10.71
N ARG A 137 -8.44 10.20 -9.73
CA ARG A 137 -7.60 11.39 -9.55
C ARG A 137 -6.11 11.11 -9.58
N TYR A 138 -5.68 10.01 -8.97
CA TYR A 138 -4.27 9.63 -8.85
C TYR A 138 -3.86 8.47 -9.77
N ALA A 139 -4.73 7.99 -10.67
CA ALA A 139 -4.44 6.85 -11.53
C ALA A 139 -3.15 7.03 -12.35
N ALA A 140 -2.93 8.22 -12.92
CA ALA A 140 -1.71 8.51 -13.67
C ALA A 140 -0.45 8.53 -12.79
N TRP A 141 -0.57 9.01 -11.56
CA TRP A 141 0.52 8.98 -10.57
C TRP A 141 0.83 7.54 -10.15
N VAL A 142 -0.19 6.72 -9.84
CA VAL A 142 -0.03 5.29 -9.52
C VAL A 142 0.77 4.56 -10.60
N VAL A 143 0.39 4.73 -11.87
CA VAL A 143 1.10 4.10 -12.99
C VAL A 143 2.55 4.59 -13.09
N ALA A 144 2.81 5.86 -12.80
CA ALA A 144 4.16 6.42 -12.87
C ALA A 144 5.06 5.92 -11.73
N VAL A 145 4.56 5.83 -10.50
CA VAL A 145 5.34 5.29 -9.37
C VAL A 145 5.59 3.79 -9.52
N ASP A 146 4.62 3.03 -10.05
CA ASP A 146 4.82 1.60 -10.33
C ASP A 146 6.01 1.37 -11.28
N ARG A 147 6.19 2.20 -12.31
CA ARG A 147 7.35 2.10 -13.20
C ARG A 147 8.68 2.29 -12.47
N VAL A 148 8.74 3.25 -11.53
CA VAL A 148 9.94 3.45 -10.69
C VAL A 148 10.17 2.24 -9.79
N PHE A 149 9.11 1.69 -9.21
CA PHE A 149 9.21 0.54 -8.31
C PHE A 149 9.56 -0.75 -9.05
N GLN A 150 9.18 -0.90 -10.32
CA GLN A 150 9.61 -2.02 -11.16
C GLN A 150 11.14 -2.11 -11.28
N GLU A 151 11.83 -0.98 -11.31
CA GLU A 151 13.30 -0.94 -11.37
C GLU A 151 13.96 -1.33 -10.05
N GLN A 152 13.22 -1.25 -8.94
CA GLN A 152 13.69 -1.56 -7.59
C GLN A 152 13.20 -2.93 -7.10
N ASP A 153 12.16 -3.45 -7.73
CA ASP A 153 11.49 -4.68 -7.32
C ASP A 153 12.34 -5.91 -7.57
N PRO A 154 12.65 -6.62 -6.52
CA PRO A 154 13.42 -7.84 -6.63
C PRO A 154 12.71 -8.98 -7.34
N GLN A 155 11.41 -9.06 -7.51
CA GLN A 155 10.72 -10.18 -8.20
C GLN A 155 9.29 -10.45 -7.66
N GLY A 156 8.34 -9.60 -7.94
CA GLY A 156 6.92 -9.83 -7.59
C GLY A 156 6.48 -9.23 -6.26
N THR A 157 5.31 -9.61 -5.79
CA THR A 157 4.70 -9.07 -4.55
C THR A 157 4.12 -10.19 -3.67
N PRO A 158 4.14 -10.03 -2.32
CA PRO A 158 4.85 -8.98 -1.61
C PRO A 158 6.36 -9.16 -1.65
N ALA A 159 7.09 -8.07 -1.72
CA ALA A 159 8.53 -8.04 -1.50
C ALA A 159 8.84 -6.97 -0.45
N ALA A 160 9.92 -7.11 0.30
CA ALA A 160 10.26 -6.12 1.31
C ALA A 160 11.76 -5.86 1.43
N LEU A 161 12.07 -4.63 1.84
CA LEU A 161 13.42 -4.21 2.23
C LEU A 161 13.37 -3.70 3.67
N LEU A 162 14.26 -4.14 4.52
CA LEU A 162 14.44 -3.58 5.85
C LEU A 162 15.73 -2.77 5.88
N ASP A 163 15.62 -1.46 6.12
CA ASP A 163 16.74 -0.51 6.08
C ASP A 163 17.54 -0.57 4.76
N GLY A 164 16.88 -0.89 3.66
CA GLY A 164 17.46 -1.02 2.32
C GLY A 164 17.93 -2.42 1.94
N GLU A 165 17.97 -3.38 2.88
CA GLU A 165 18.39 -4.75 2.63
C GLU A 165 17.19 -5.66 2.35
N PRO A 166 17.25 -6.55 1.35
CA PRO A 166 16.17 -7.47 1.03
C PRO A 166 15.81 -8.39 2.19
N VAL A 167 14.51 -8.53 2.44
CA VAL A 167 13.94 -9.49 3.40
C VAL A 167 13.57 -10.77 2.67
N ASP A 168 13.99 -11.92 3.20
CA ASP A 168 13.57 -13.22 2.66
C ASP A 168 12.04 -13.33 2.69
N SER A 169 11.45 -13.75 1.57
CA SER A 169 9.99 -13.80 1.42
C SER A 169 9.32 -14.71 2.45
N SER A 170 9.99 -15.78 2.92
CA SER A 170 9.44 -16.67 3.96
C SER A 170 9.23 -15.97 5.29
N VAL A 171 10.06 -14.96 5.61
CA VAL A 171 9.95 -14.16 6.83
C VAL A 171 8.67 -13.33 6.85
N LEU A 172 8.18 -12.91 5.68
CA LEU A 172 6.96 -12.11 5.56
C LEU A 172 5.71 -12.86 6.01
N TYR A 173 5.75 -14.20 5.98
CA TYR A 173 4.64 -15.09 6.37
C TYR A 173 4.87 -15.78 7.72
N ASP A 174 5.81 -15.29 8.52
CA ASP A 174 6.07 -15.74 9.89
C ASP A 174 6.17 -14.51 10.80
N ASP A 175 5.10 -14.23 11.56
CA ASP A 175 5.01 -13.02 12.39
C ASP A 175 6.08 -12.99 13.49
N ARG A 176 6.51 -14.19 13.98
CA ARG A 176 7.59 -14.29 14.95
C ARG A 176 8.94 -13.95 14.31
N ALA A 177 9.26 -14.57 13.16
CA ALA A 177 10.51 -14.31 12.45
C ALA A 177 10.62 -12.84 12.02
N LEU A 178 9.53 -12.28 11.47
CA LEU A 178 9.47 -10.87 11.12
C LEU A 178 9.62 -9.98 12.36
N GLY A 179 8.94 -10.28 13.46
CA GLY A 179 9.05 -9.53 14.70
C GLY A 179 10.47 -9.56 15.28
N ASP A 180 11.16 -10.69 15.25
CA ASP A 180 12.55 -10.79 15.68
C ASP A 180 13.47 -9.97 14.77
N LEU A 181 13.26 -10.00 13.45
CA LEU A 181 13.99 -9.20 12.48
C LEU A 181 13.80 -7.68 12.69
N LEU A 182 12.57 -7.24 12.97
CA LEU A 182 12.25 -5.80 13.18
C LEU A 182 12.86 -5.26 14.50
N ARG A 183 13.06 -6.10 15.51
CA ARG A 183 13.62 -5.72 16.81
C ARG A 183 15.14 -5.80 16.89
N GLY A 184 15.75 -6.64 16.05
CA GLY A 184 17.22 -6.88 15.98
C GLY A 184 18.00 -5.71 15.60
#